data_e85e355733897528ab9d734514ead0f7
#
_entry.id   e85e355733897528ab9d734514ead0f7
#
_cell.length_a   1.000
_cell.length_b   1.000
_cell.length_c   1.000
_cell.angle_alpha   90.00
_cell.angle_beta   90.00
_cell.angle_gamma   90.00
#
_symmetry.space_group_name_H-M   'P 1'
#
loop_
_entity.id
_entity.type
_entity.pdbx_description
1 polymer ?
#
loop_
_entity_poly.entity_id
_entity_poly.type
_entity_poly.pdbx_seq_one_letter_code
_entity_poly.pdbx_strand_id
1 'polypeptide(L)' 'MADKTEPEKGKWYYRFDQGKNFTVTDVDEVKCVVKIQYLGGDTDEIELTEWDKLELQKSE' A
#
# COMPACT_ATOMS: atom_id res chain seq x y z
N MET A 1 18.02 -5.77 -10.36
CA MET A 1 17.38 -4.67 -10.15
C MET A 1 16.09 -4.92 -9.49
N ALA A 2 15.90 -4.34 -8.43
CA ALA A 2 14.73 -4.60 -7.66
C ALA A 2 13.59 -3.78 -8.17
N ASP A 3 12.53 -4.43 -8.46
CA ASP A 3 11.37 -3.72 -8.90
C ASP A 3 10.45 -3.57 -7.74
N LYS A 4 10.86 -2.81 -6.77
CA LYS A 4 10.02 -2.59 -5.63
C LYS A 4 8.86 -1.72 -6.01
N THR A 5 7.66 -2.14 -5.59
CA THR A 5 6.49 -1.34 -5.74
C THR A 5 6.48 -0.32 -4.61
N GLU A 6 6.60 0.95 -4.96
CA GLU A 6 6.59 2.00 -3.95
C GLU A 6 5.19 2.54 -3.77
N PRO A 7 4.84 2.95 -2.56
CA PRO A 7 3.50 3.49 -2.33
C PRO A 7 3.36 4.85 -3.01
N GLU A 8 2.44 4.93 -3.95
CA GLU A 8 2.15 6.17 -4.65
C GLU A 8 0.72 6.58 -4.37
N LYS A 9 0.57 7.81 -3.94
CA LYS A 9 -0.73 8.34 -3.56
C LYS A 9 -1.66 8.31 -4.76
N GLY A 10 -2.85 7.77 -4.55
CA GLY A 10 -3.86 7.72 -5.61
C GLY A 10 -3.80 6.50 -6.47
N LYS A 11 -2.80 5.66 -6.28
CA LYS A 11 -2.69 4.43 -7.05
C LYS A 11 -3.34 3.28 -6.32
N TRP A 12 -3.74 2.27 -7.07
CA TRP A 12 -4.38 1.08 -6.52
C TRP A 12 -3.43 -0.08 -6.51
N TYR A 13 -3.55 -0.91 -5.48
CA TYR A 13 -2.69 -2.08 -5.30
C TYR A 13 -3.54 -3.25 -4.83
N TYR A 14 -3.04 -4.45 -5.06
CA TYR A 14 -3.70 -5.67 -4.61
C TYR A 14 -2.81 -6.37 -3.60
N ARG A 15 -3.37 -6.70 -2.45
CA ARG A 15 -2.65 -7.43 -1.40
C ARG A 15 -2.92 -8.92 -1.56
N PHE A 16 -1.88 -9.67 -1.89
CA PHE A 16 -2.06 -11.10 -2.07
C PHE A 16 -2.36 -11.81 -0.76
N ASP A 17 -1.77 -11.34 0.33
CA ASP A 17 -1.95 -12.02 1.61
C ASP A 17 -3.38 -11.92 2.12
N GLN A 18 -4.13 -10.92 1.72
CA GLN A 18 -5.49 -10.75 2.17
C GLN A 18 -6.50 -10.77 1.04
N GLY A 19 -6.03 -10.78 -0.20
CA GLY A 19 -6.94 -10.80 -1.33
C GLY A 19 -7.77 -9.55 -1.45
N LYS A 20 -7.19 -8.40 -1.13
CA LYS A 20 -7.95 -7.15 -1.13
C LYS A 20 -7.24 -6.09 -1.95
N ASN A 21 -8.05 -5.24 -2.57
CA ASN A 21 -7.54 -4.06 -3.26
C ASN A 21 -7.59 -2.86 -2.33
N PHE A 22 -6.60 -2.00 -2.45
CA PHE A 22 -6.59 -0.77 -1.67
C PHE A 22 -5.92 0.33 -2.47
N THR A 23 -6.17 1.57 -2.07
CA THR A 23 -5.50 2.71 -2.65
C THR A 23 -4.73 3.44 -1.55
N VAL A 24 -3.64 4.07 -1.95
CA VAL A 24 -2.85 4.85 -1.00
C VAL A 24 -3.47 6.22 -0.89
N THR A 25 -3.87 6.61 0.31
CA THR A 25 -4.47 7.92 0.53
C THR A 25 -3.44 8.94 0.98
N ASP A 26 -2.37 8.48 1.65
CA ASP A 26 -1.35 9.41 2.09
C ASP A 26 -0.08 8.61 2.42
N VAL A 27 1.05 9.29 2.37
CA VAL A 27 2.32 8.71 2.75
C VAL A 27 2.98 9.67 3.73
N ASP A 28 3.22 9.21 4.95
CA ASP A 28 3.85 10.02 5.97
C ASP A 28 5.31 9.60 6.07
N GLU A 29 6.18 10.39 5.47
CA GLU A 29 7.59 10.04 5.44
C GLU A 29 8.28 10.30 6.77
N VAL A 30 7.71 11.18 7.58
CA VAL A 30 8.28 11.46 8.88
C VAL A 30 8.07 10.27 9.81
N LYS A 31 6.86 9.72 9.81
CA LYS A 31 6.55 8.56 10.65
C LYS A 31 6.79 7.25 9.94
N CYS A 32 7.14 7.30 8.65
CA CYS A 32 7.41 6.11 7.85
C CYS A 32 6.22 5.17 7.82
N VAL A 33 5.04 5.73 7.57
CA VAL A 33 3.82 4.94 7.43
C VAL A 33 3.08 5.36 6.17
N VAL A 34 2.37 4.40 5.61
CA VAL A 34 1.53 4.60 4.43
C VAL A 34 0.09 4.44 4.86
N LYS A 35 -0.73 5.43 4.59
CA LYS A 35 -2.16 5.35 4.90
C LYS A 35 -2.89 4.86 3.68
N ILE A 36 -3.70 3.84 3.88
CA ILE A 36 -4.40 3.19 2.77
C ILE A 36 -5.88 3.11 3.07
N GLN A 37 -6.66 2.92 2.02
CA GLN A 37 -8.09 2.69 2.15
C GLN A 37 -8.46 1.52 1.26
N TYR A 38 -9.10 0.51 1.83
CA TYR A 38 -9.51 -0.65 1.08
C TYR A 38 -10.74 -0.33 0.24
N LEU A 39 -10.95 -1.15 -0.76
CA LEU A 39 -12.05 -0.93 -1.69
C LEU A 39 -13.39 -0.83 -0.99
N GLY A 40 -13.56 -1.55 0.09
CA GLY A 40 -14.81 -1.51 0.85
C GLY A 40 -14.98 -0.31 1.75
N GLY A 41 -13.99 0.58 1.80
CA GLY A 41 -14.09 1.77 2.62
C GLY A 41 -13.30 1.74 3.91
N ASP A 42 -12.79 0.58 4.31
CA ASP A 42 -11.98 0.48 5.51
C ASP A 42 -10.63 1.14 5.29
N THR A 43 -10.07 1.69 6.36
CA THR A 43 -8.76 2.32 6.28
C THR A 43 -7.78 1.58 7.18
N ASP A 44 -6.49 1.73 6.86
CA ASP A 44 -5.46 1.07 7.63
C ASP A 44 -4.15 1.83 7.41
N GLU A 45 -3.14 1.43 8.13
CA GLU A 45 -1.81 2.02 7.99
C GLU A 45 -0.80 0.90 7.90
N ILE A 46 0.17 1.08 7.00
CA ILE A 46 1.23 0.10 6.80
C ILE A 46 2.54 0.82 6.99
N GLU A 47 3.42 0.27 7.82
CA GLU A 47 4.74 0.85 7.98
C GLU A 47 5.55 0.64 6.70
N LEU A 48 6.38 1.60 6.37
CA LEU A 48 7.18 1.49 5.16
C LEU A 48 8.06 0.25 5.15
N THR A 49 8.55 -0.16 6.32
CA THR A 49 9.34 -1.39 6.39
C THR A 49 8.47 -2.61 6.09
N GLU A 50 7.21 -2.57 6.48
CA GLU A 50 6.29 -3.65 6.15
C GLU A 50 5.90 -3.62 4.69
N TRP A 51 5.78 -2.44 4.12
CA TRP A 51 5.42 -2.31 2.71
C TRP A 51 6.38 -3.09 1.83
N ASP A 52 7.68 -3.01 2.14
CA ASP A 52 8.68 -3.71 1.35
C ASP A 52 8.53 -5.22 1.43
N LYS A 53 7.93 -5.71 2.51
CA LYS A 53 7.77 -7.14 2.70
C LYS A 53 6.47 -7.69 2.17
N LEU A 54 5.53 -6.82 1.85
CA LEU A 54 4.23 -7.27 1.35
C LEU A 54 4.35 -7.68 -0.11
N GLU A 55 3.58 -8.68 -0.46
CA GLU A 55 3.48 -9.06 -1.85
C GLU A 55 2.32 -8.30 -2.44
N LEU A 56 2.64 -7.30 -3.22
CA LEU A 56 1.66 -6.41 -3.79
C LEU A 56 1.78 -6.40 -5.30
N GLN A 57 0.65 -6.16 -5.94
CA GLN A 57 0.61 -5.96 -7.38
C GLN A 57 -0.09 -4.65 -7.66
N LYS A 58 0.51 -3.85 -8.52
CA LYS A 58 -0.07 -2.60 -8.91
C LYS A 58 -1.24 -2.90 -9.83
N SER A 59 -2.43 -2.46 -9.44
CA SER A 59 -3.60 -2.82 -10.21
C SER A 59 -4.23 -1.61 -10.85
N GLU A 60 -3.47 -0.80 -11.55
CA GLU A 60 -4.06 0.29 -12.18
C GLU A 60 -3.94 0.28 -13.64
#